data_04c86a08c477b431805ca514e323f8fe
#
_entry.id   04c86a08c477b431805ca514e323f8fe
#
_cell.length_a   1.000
_cell.length_b   1.000
_cell.length_c   1.000
_cell.angle_alpha   90.00
_cell.angle_beta   90.00
_cell.angle_gamma   90.00
#
_symmetry.space_group_name_H-M   'P 1'
#
loop_
_entity.id
_entity.type
_entity.pdbx_description
1 polymer ?
#
loop_
_entity_poly.entity_id
_entity_poly.type
_entity_poly.pdbx_seq_one_letter_code
_entity_poly.pdbx_strand_id
1 'polypeptide(L)'
;MVGVTAVLAGCSAHPPSAAPANTPSALSPERRTPEGAIVVTPDNFVRAESDLYFGNIVKDGGFGSFHHIRELSPLDRQLVIRQNRDTLYSSAVFDLDAGPVTISMPDPGQRFMSLQVITEDHYVPAVFYGKGQHTITKEQTGTRYVAAAVRTLVNPGDPADLAEVHALQDAVTAQQERPGSFDIPQWDSASQQKVREGLLQLAATLPDTKATFGTRDTTDPVRHLIGTASAWGGNPEKDALYLNVNPAKNDGTTVYRLTVGQVPVDGFWSVTVYNKNGYFTPNSRNAYSLNNITARRGAGGDTTVQFGGCTDATVNCLPITPGWNYMVRLYRAQPQILDGQWVFPEAQPVA
;
A
#
# COMPACT_ATOMS: atom_id res chain seq x y z
N MET A 1 83.30 -6.40 -20.44
CA MET A 1 82.78 -6.51 -19.12
C MET A 1 82.13 -5.19 -18.72
N VAL A 2 80.87 -5.04 -18.82
CA VAL A 2 80.16 -3.84 -18.43
C VAL A 2 79.14 -4.26 -17.41
N GLY A 3 79.34 -3.81 -16.16
CA GLY A 3 78.46 -4.10 -15.05
C GLY A 3 77.17 -3.24 -15.10
N VAL A 4 76.00 -3.89 -14.99
CA VAL A 4 74.72 -3.23 -14.87
C VAL A 4 74.35 -3.24 -13.38
N THR A 5 74.26 -2.05 -12.80
CA THR A 5 73.80 -1.85 -11.41
C THR A 5 72.29 -1.66 -11.42
N ALA A 6 71.52 -2.60 -10.80
CA ALA A 6 70.09 -2.48 -10.63
C ALA A 6 69.77 -1.63 -9.41
N VAL A 7 69.00 -0.54 -9.64
CA VAL A 7 68.46 0.31 -8.57
C VAL A 7 67.07 -0.25 -8.21
N LEU A 8 66.91 -0.76 -6.98
CA LEU A 8 65.62 -1.13 -6.41
C LEU A 8 64.91 0.12 -5.88
N ALA A 9 63.81 0.52 -6.55
CA ALA A 9 62.93 1.56 -6.06
C ALA A 9 61.91 0.91 -5.07
N GLY A 10 62.02 1.26 -3.79
CA GLY A 10 61.09 0.85 -2.76
C GLY A 10 59.78 1.62 -2.87
N CYS A 11 58.69 0.94 -3.18
CA CYS A 11 57.34 1.50 -3.08
C CYS A 11 56.88 1.46 -1.62
N SER A 12 56.83 2.62 -0.97
CA SER A 12 56.20 2.81 0.30
C SER A 12 54.67 2.82 0.11
N ALA A 13 53.99 1.74 0.56
CA ALA A 13 52.55 1.69 0.58
C ALA A 13 52.04 2.59 1.73
N HIS A 14 51.31 3.66 1.35
CA HIS A 14 50.51 4.43 2.33
C HIS A 14 49.28 3.60 2.69
N PRO A 15 48.91 3.54 4.00
CA PRO A 15 47.64 2.90 4.37
C PRO A 15 46.47 3.75 3.82
N PRO A 16 45.36 3.11 3.42
CA PRO A 16 44.19 3.84 2.93
C PRO A 16 43.66 4.74 4.05
N SER A 17 43.53 6.04 3.73
CA SER A 17 42.85 7.03 4.59
C SER A 17 41.41 6.56 4.80
N ALA A 18 41.03 6.33 6.06
CA ALA A 18 39.65 6.05 6.42
C ALA A 18 38.80 7.23 5.97
N ALA A 19 37.77 6.95 5.17
CA ALA A 19 36.76 7.95 4.81
C ALA A 19 36.14 8.50 6.10
N PRO A 20 35.88 9.82 6.18
CA PRO A 20 35.25 10.39 7.36
C PRO A 20 33.89 9.74 7.56
N ALA A 21 33.62 9.21 8.76
CA ALA A 21 32.31 8.76 9.17
C ALA A 21 31.31 9.91 8.93
N ASN A 22 30.28 9.68 8.12
CA ASN A 22 29.18 10.62 7.95
C ASN A 22 28.52 10.81 9.32
N THR A 23 28.91 11.83 10.05
CA THR A 23 28.16 12.32 11.21
C THR A 23 26.81 12.78 10.67
N PRO A 24 25.67 12.32 11.20
CA PRO A 24 24.39 12.82 10.79
C PRO A 24 24.40 14.35 10.93
N SER A 25 24.17 15.06 9.82
CA SER A 25 24.02 16.51 9.85
C SER A 25 22.90 16.84 10.84
N ALA A 26 23.19 17.69 11.83
CA ALA A 26 22.17 18.16 12.75
C ALA A 26 21.04 18.77 11.91
N LEU A 27 19.85 18.18 11.99
CA LEU A 27 18.66 18.68 11.31
C LEU A 27 18.51 20.17 11.69
N SER A 28 18.23 21.00 10.68
CA SER A 28 17.94 22.42 10.90
C SER A 28 16.82 22.58 11.94
N PRO A 29 16.88 23.57 12.85
CA PRO A 29 15.85 23.73 13.87
C PRO A 29 14.46 23.82 13.21
N GLU A 30 13.49 23.13 13.80
CA GLU A 30 12.11 23.10 13.32
C GLU A 30 11.56 24.52 13.14
N ARG A 31 11.22 24.86 11.90
CA ARG A 31 10.54 26.13 11.63
C ARG A 31 9.08 26.01 12.05
N ARG A 32 8.57 27.07 12.71
CA ARG A 32 7.16 27.14 13.13
C ARG A 32 6.47 28.32 12.46
N THR A 33 5.18 28.18 12.27
CA THR A 33 4.32 29.31 11.87
C THR A 33 4.16 30.30 13.05
N PRO A 34 3.65 31.51 12.82
CA PRO A 34 3.35 32.45 13.92
C PRO A 34 2.41 31.85 14.97
N GLU A 35 1.52 30.94 14.59
CA GLU A 35 0.58 30.25 15.46
C GLU A 35 1.19 29.02 16.17
N GLY A 36 2.49 28.72 15.93
CA GLY A 36 3.25 27.67 16.59
C GLY A 36 3.22 26.30 15.91
N ALA A 37 2.49 26.12 14.79
CA ALA A 37 2.48 24.88 14.04
C ALA A 37 3.84 24.60 13.38
N ILE A 38 4.25 23.33 13.32
CA ILE A 38 5.50 22.92 12.68
C ILE A 38 5.34 22.99 11.16
N VAL A 39 6.23 23.74 10.50
CA VAL A 39 6.29 23.82 9.03
C VAL A 39 6.77 22.49 8.47
N VAL A 40 6.01 21.91 7.55
CA VAL A 40 6.36 20.64 6.90
C VAL A 40 7.33 20.89 5.75
N THR A 41 8.38 20.09 5.73
CA THR A 41 9.42 20.03 4.69
C THR A 41 9.58 18.57 4.24
N PRO A 42 10.34 18.27 3.17
CA PRO A 42 10.63 16.87 2.82
C PRO A 42 11.24 16.06 3.97
N ASP A 43 11.98 16.71 4.89
CA ASP A 43 12.69 16.01 5.98
C ASP A 43 11.75 15.45 7.06
N ASN A 44 10.59 16.09 7.27
CA ASN A 44 9.61 15.69 8.30
C ASN A 44 8.25 15.27 7.69
N PHE A 45 8.12 15.27 6.36
CA PHE A 45 6.86 14.98 5.67
C PHE A 45 6.31 13.59 5.99
N VAL A 46 7.16 12.57 6.02
CA VAL A 46 6.72 11.18 6.29
C VAL A 46 6.02 11.09 7.65
N ARG A 47 6.56 11.74 8.67
CA ARG A 47 5.96 11.79 10.01
C ARG A 47 4.66 12.60 10.01
N ALA A 48 4.66 13.79 9.42
CA ALA A 48 3.47 14.65 9.34
C ALA A 48 2.33 13.95 8.59
N GLU A 49 2.66 13.22 7.53
CA GLU A 49 1.68 12.47 6.74
C GLU A 49 1.12 11.27 7.52
N SER A 50 1.97 10.53 8.23
CA SER A 50 1.52 9.43 9.09
C SER A 50 0.65 9.93 10.24
N ASP A 51 1.02 11.03 10.89
CA ASP A 51 0.23 11.65 11.96
C ASP A 51 -1.16 12.08 11.46
N LEU A 52 -1.27 12.57 10.22
CA LEU A 52 -2.54 12.89 9.59
C LEU A 52 -3.44 11.65 9.46
N TYR A 53 -2.90 10.54 8.94
CA TYR A 53 -3.67 9.30 8.78
C TYR A 53 -3.99 8.65 10.11
N PHE A 54 -3.05 8.66 11.07
CA PHE A 54 -3.30 8.18 12.44
C PHE A 54 -4.39 9.01 13.12
N GLY A 55 -4.33 10.34 12.99
CA GLY A 55 -5.35 11.24 13.51
C GLY A 55 -6.74 10.97 12.93
N ASN A 56 -6.84 10.63 11.64
CA ASN A 56 -8.10 10.24 11.02
C ASN A 56 -8.64 8.93 11.61
N ILE A 57 -7.79 7.90 11.78
CA ILE A 57 -8.18 6.64 12.41
C ILE A 57 -8.68 6.87 13.84
N VAL A 58 -7.96 7.69 14.61
CA VAL A 58 -8.32 8.04 15.99
C VAL A 58 -9.65 8.80 16.05
N LYS A 59 -9.85 9.76 15.15
CA LYS A 59 -11.11 10.53 15.03
C LYS A 59 -12.31 9.64 14.71
N ASP A 60 -12.10 8.60 13.93
CA ASP A 60 -13.14 7.61 13.59
C ASP A 60 -13.36 6.56 14.71
N GLY A 61 -12.68 6.70 15.86
CA GLY A 61 -12.85 5.83 17.04
C GLY A 61 -11.84 4.69 17.13
N GLY A 62 -10.80 4.70 16.30
CA GLY A 62 -9.79 3.63 16.24
C GLY A 62 -8.57 3.88 17.14
N PHE A 63 -8.73 4.44 18.36
CA PHE A 63 -7.63 4.55 19.33
C PHE A 63 -7.73 3.49 20.42
N GLY A 64 -6.71 2.66 20.56
CA GLY A 64 -6.65 1.56 21.52
C GLY A 64 -7.62 0.38 21.22
N SER A 65 -8.44 0.51 20.19
CA SER A 65 -9.39 -0.50 19.73
C SER A 65 -9.61 -0.36 18.21
N PHE A 66 -10.08 -1.43 17.57
CA PHE A 66 -10.34 -1.40 16.13
C PHE A 66 -11.65 -0.66 15.81
N HIS A 67 -11.55 0.29 14.90
CA HIS A 67 -12.68 0.82 14.13
C HIS A 67 -12.86 -0.02 12.87
N HIS A 68 -14.09 -0.51 12.62
CA HIS A 68 -14.41 -1.38 11.49
C HIS A 68 -15.21 -0.62 10.44
N ILE A 69 -14.66 -0.52 9.22
CA ILE A 69 -15.36 0.00 8.05
C ILE A 69 -16.17 -1.16 7.47
N ARG A 70 -17.48 -1.10 7.62
CA ARG A 70 -18.41 -2.22 7.29
C ARG A 70 -18.86 -2.25 5.83
N GLU A 71 -18.54 -1.21 5.08
CA GLU A 71 -18.94 -1.08 3.69
C GLU A 71 -17.73 -0.78 2.80
N LEU A 72 -17.87 -1.04 1.53
CA LEU A 72 -16.88 -0.61 0.54
C LEU A 72 -16.80 0.91 0.51
N SER A 73 -15.62 1.40 0.19
CA SER A 73 -15.39 2.84 0.02
C SER A 73 -16.46 3.49 -0.85
N PRO A 74 -17.12 4.56 -0.38
CA PRO A 74 -18.18 5.22 -1.10
C PRO A 74 -17.66 5.87 -2.37
N LEU A 75 -18.49 5.89 -3.43
CA LEU A 75 -18.11 6.43 -4.74
C LEU A 75 -18.21 7.95 -4.80
N ASP A 76 -19.00 8.54 -3.95
CA ASP A 76 -19.21 10.00 -3.84
C ASP A 76 -18.18 10.69 -2.95
N ARG A 77 -17.40 9.92 -2.18
CA ARG A 77 -16.34 10.44 -1.32
C ARG A 77 -15.08 9.56 -1.42
N GLN A 78 -14.39 9.67 -2.54
CA GLN A 78 -13.15 8.95 -2.79
C GLN A 78 -11.97 9.74 -2.24
N LEU A 79 -11.43 9.33 -1.10
CA LEU A 79 -10.41 10.07 -0.35
C LEU A 79 -9.01 9.96 -0.97
N VAL A 80 -8.74 8.88 -1.71
CA VAL A 80 -7.46 8.62 -2.34
C VAL A 80 -7.64 8.12 -3.77
N ILE A 81 -6.66 8.39 -4.64
CA ILE A 81 -6.63 7.82 -5.98
C ILE A 81 -6.42 6.31 -5.92
N ARG A 82 -6.95 5.57 -6.91
CA ARG A 82 -6.83 4.11 -7.03
C ARG A 82 -7.24 3.36 -5.76
N GLN A 83 -8.30 3.83 -5.12
CA GLN A 83 -8.83 3.23 -3.91
C GLN A 83 -9.18 1.76 -4.12
N ASN A 84 -8.95 0.93 -3.11
CA ASN A 84 -9.29 -0.49 -3.13
C ASN A 84 -10.77 -0.69 -2.78
N ARG A 85 -11.45 -1.59 -3.50
CA ARG A 85 -12.83 -2.03 -3.23
C ARG A 85 -12.96 -3.56 -3.16
N ASP A 86 -11.84 -4.27 -2.99
CA ASP A 86 -11.84 -5.73 -2.88
C ASP A 86 -11.93 -6.20 -1.42
N THR A 87 -11.58 -5.33 -0.47
CA THR A 87 -11.53 -5.68 0.96
C THR A 87 -12.28 -4.67 1.82
N LEU A 88 -12.85 -5.14 2.93
CA LEU A 88 -13.23 -4.26 4.04
C LEU A 88 -12.02 -4.04 4.95
N TYR A 89 -12.04 -2.91 5.65
CA TYR A 89 -10.94 -2.48 6.50
C TYR A 89 -11.35 -2.43 7.97
N SER A 90 -10.41 -2.80 8.85
CA SER A 90 -10.47 -2.49 10.27
C SER A 90 -9.15 -1.85 10.65
N SER A 91 -9.17 -0.71 11.32
CA SER A 91 -7.96 0.03 11.66
C SER A 91 -7.95 0.48 13.11
N ALA A 92 -6.75 0.50 13.70
CA ALA A 92 -6.52 1.00 15.03
C ALA A 92 -5.17 1.70 15.12
N VAL A 93 -5.04 2.63 16.06
CA VAL A 93 -3.77 3.24 16.47
C VAL A 93 -3.52 2.89 17.94
N PHE A 94 -2.29 2.50 18.25
CA PHE A 94 -1.87 2.14 19.60
C PHE A 94 -0.68 3.00 20.05
N ASP A 95 -0.70 3.43 21.31
CA ASP A 95 0.41 4.12 21.99
C ASP A 95 1.32 3.08 22.65
N LEU A 96 2.46 2.79 22.04
CA LEU A 96 3.41 1.80 22.54
C LEU A 96 4.23 2.31 23.75
N ASP A 97 4.15 3.59 24.11
CA ASP A 97 4.68 4.10 25.41
C ASP A 97 3.80 3.67 26.57
N ALA A 98 2.54 3.32 26.33
CA ALA A 98 1.67 2.73 27.33
C ALA A 98 1.88 1.22 27.54
N GLY A 99 2.74 0.59 26.72
CA GLY A 99 3.10 -0.82 26.76
C GLY A 99 2.83 -1.53 25.42
N PRO A 100 3.28 -2.77 25.29
CA PRO A 100 3.03 -3.57 24.10
C PRO A 100 1.54 -3.84 23.89
N VAL A 101 1.13 -3.99 22.64
CA VAL A 101 -0.23 -4.40 22.27
C VAL A 101 -0.22 -5.81 21.69
N THR A 102 -1.13 -6.67 22.10
CA THR A 102 -1.35 -7.99 21.50
C THR A 102 -2.65 -7.97 20.68
N ILE A 103 -2.52 -8.19 19.38
CA ILE A 103 -3.64 -8.24 18.45
C ILE A 103 -3.97 -9.70 18.16
N SER A 104 -5.24 -10.09 18.34
CA SER A 104 -5.73 -11.43 18.04
C SER A 104 -6.51 -11.40 16.72
N MET A 105 -6.05 -12.21 15.76
CA MET A 105 -6.71 -12.42 14.48
C MET A 105 -7.54 -13.72 14.52
N PRO A 106 -8.80 -13.70 14.07
CA PRO A 106 -9.63 -14.89 13.95
C PRO A 106 -9.12 -15.83 12.86
N ASP A 107 -9.72 -17.03 12.77
CA ASP A 107 -9.50 -17.95 11.66
C ASP A 107 -10.40 -17.54 10.48
N PRO A 108 -9.84 -17.06 9.37
CA PRO A 108 -10.61 -16.68 8.19
C PRO A 108 -10.90 -17.87 7.26
N GLY A 109 -10.49 -19.10 7.62
CA GLY A 109 -10.55 -20.24 6.72
C GLY A 109 -9.70 -20.04 5.48
N GLN A 110 -10.32 -20.14 4.29
CA GLN A 110 -9.66 -19.90 3.00
C GLN A 110 -9.76 -18.43 2.53
N ARG A 111 -10.42 -17.57 3.28
CA ARG A 111 -10.56 -16.16 2.93
C ARG A 111 -9.26 -15.41 3.18
N PHE A 112 -8.86 -14.57 2.24
CA PHE A 112 -7.74 -13.65 2.47
C PHE A 112 -8.08 -12.67 3.59
N MET A 113 -7.25 -12.66 4.61
CA MET A 113 -7.27 -11.71 5.70
C MET A 113 -5.84 -11.40 6.12
N SER A 114 -5.50 -10.12 6.24
CA SER A 114 -4.16 -9.69 6.62
C SER A 114 -4.21 -8.62 7.69
N LEU A 115 -3.21 -8.62 8.57
CA LEU A 115 -2.93 -7.55 9.53
C LEU A 115 -1.59 -6.91 9.15
N GLN A 116 -1.63 -5.67 8.72
CA GLN A 116 -0.45 -4.86 8.43
C GLN A 116 -0.15 -3.92 9.61
N VAL A 117 1.10 -3.90 10.04
CA VAL A 117 1.61 -2.98 11.06
C VAL A 117 2.34 -1.84 10.38
N ILE A 118 1.98 -0.58 10.68
CA ILE A 118 2.55 0.62 10.05
C ILE A 118 3.06 1.54 11.16
N THR A 119 4.34 1.90 11.09
CA THR A 119 4.97 2.82 12.06
C THR A 119 4.67 4.28 11.71
N GLU A 120 4.89 5.22 12.65
CA GLU A 120 4.78 6.66 12.37
C GLU A 120 5.78 7.13 11.29
N ASP A 121 6.87 6.40 11.07
CA ASP A 121 7.81 6.65 9.98
C ASP A 121 7.40 5.95 8.68
N HIS A 122 6.15 5.47 8.60
CA HIS A 122 5.55 4.78 7.45
C HIS A 122 6.26 3.49 7.03
N TYR A 123 7.11 2.90 7.88
CA TYR A 123 7.66 1.57 7.62
C TYR A 123 6.64 0.49 7.99
N VAL A 124 6.77 -0.64 7.33
CA VAL A 124 5.93 -1.83 7.54
C VAL A 124 6.80 -2.96 8.10
N PRO A 125 6.98 -3.04 9.44
CA PRO A 125 7.80 -4.08 10.04
C PRO A 125 7.23 -5.48 9.88
N ALA A 126 5.90 -5.62 9.78
CA ALA A 126 5.24 -6.92 9.67
C ALA A 126 3.91 -6.85 8.91
N VAL A 127 3.61 -7.93 8.20
CA VAL A 127 2.28 -8.27 7.70
C VAL A 127 1.99 -9.70 8.11
N PHE A 128 0.90 -9.92 8.84
CA PHE A 128 0.48 -11.22 9.34
C PHE A 128 -0.75 -11.73 8.59
N TYR A 129 -0.89 -13.05 8.51
CA TYR A 129 -1.98 -13.72 7.81
C TYR A 129 -2.57 -14.84 8.66
N GLY A 130 -3.89 -15.05 8.48
CA GLY A 130 -4.60 -16.12 9.17
C GLY A 130 -4.77 -15.89 10.66
N LYS A 131 -5.17 -16.95 11.38
CA LYS A 131 -5.39 -16.95 12.82
C LYS A 131 -4.08 -16.80 13.60
N GLY A 132 -4.08 -15.96 14.62
CA GLY A 132 -2.92 -15.81 15.49
C GLY A 132 -3.04 -14.68 16.49
N GLN A 133 -2.10 -14.67 17.44
CA GLN A 133 -1.87 -13.55 18.35
C GLN A 133 -0.52 -12.93 18.01
N HIS A 134 -0.51 -11.61 17.84
CA HIS A 134 0.67 -10.85 17.39
C HIS A 134 0.92 -9.72 18.38
N THR A 135 2.01 -9.83 19.12
CA THR A 135 2.43 -8.78 20.06
C THR A 135 3.35 -7.80 19.34
N ILE A 136 2.98 -6.53 19.39
CA ILE A 136 3.72 -5.41 18.80
C ILE A 136 4.32 -4.59 19.93
N THR A 137 5.63 -4.35 19.84
CA THR A 137 6.38 -3.59 20.85
C THR A 137 7.03 -2.36 20.25
N LYS A 138 7.36 -1.37 21.09
CA LYS A 138 8.07 -0.16 20.67
C LYS A 138 9.46 -0.46 20.11
N GLU A 139 10.14 -1.46 20.65
CA GLU A 139 11.47 -1.88 20.18
C GLU A 139 11.42 -2.42 18.74
N GLN A 140 10.36 -3.11 18.38
CA GLN A 140 10.15 -3.64 17.01
C GLN A 140 9.80 -2.53 16.00
N THR A 141 9.03 -1.53 16.43
CA THR A 141 8.52 -0.47 15.55
C THR A 141 9.43 0.76 15.50
N GLY A 142 10.16 1.04 16.56
CA GLY A 142 11.02 2.22 16.70
C GLY A 142 10.25 3.53 16.86
N THR A 143 8.92 3.51 16.96
CA THR A 143 8.07 4.70 17.10
C THR A 143 7.11 4.55 18.28
N ARG A 144 6.61 5.70 18.81
CA ARG A 144 5.62 5.71 19.89
C ARG A 144 4.29 5.14 19.43
N TYR A 145 3.79 5.62 18.30
CA TYR A 145 2.51 5.14 17.76
C TYR A 145 2.75 4.14 16.65
N VAL A 146 1.76 3.27 16.51
CA VAL A 146 1.68 2.30 15.42
C VAL A 146 0.23 2.21 14.96
N ALA A 147 0.00 2.17 13.64
CA ALA A 147 -1.28 1.79 13.09
C ALA A 147 -1.30 0.30 12.77
N ALA A 148 -2.42 -0.34 13.08
CA ALA A 148 -2.76 -1.71 12.69
C ALA A 148 -3.90 -1.64 11.68
N ALA A 149 -3.68 -2.17 10.47
CA ALA A 149 -4.68 -2.18 9.40
C ALA A 149 -4.99 -3.62 8.99
N VAL A 150 -6.22 -4.06 9.26
CA VAL A 150 -6.71 -5.36 8.83
C VAL A 150 -7.47 -5.21 7.53
N ARG A 151 -7.18 -6.08 6.55
CA ARG A 151 -7.89 -6.18 5.27
C ARG A 151 -8.53 -7.55 5.16
N THR A 152 -9.85 -7.59 4.91
CA THR A 152 -10.62 -8.83 4.75
C THR A 152 -11.28 -8.82 3.37
N LEU A 153 -10.93 -9.80 2.53
CA LEU A 153 -11.51 -9.95 1.18
C LEU A 153 -13.02 -10.17 1.28
N VAL A 154 -13.78 -9.50 0.41
CA VAL A 154 -15.25 -9.54 0.44
C VAL A 154 -15.83 -9.67 -0.97
N ASN A 155 -16.94 -10.41 -1.08
CA ASN A 155 -17.84 -10.34 -2.23
C ASN A 155 -19.02 -9.41 -1.89
N PRO A 156 -19.00 -8.14 -2.30
CA PRO A 156 -20.02 -7.17 -1.92
C PRO A 156 -21.38 -7.44 -2.57
N GLY A 157 -21.44 -8.33 -3.55
CA GLY A 157 -22.68 -8.76 -4.21
C GLY A 157 -23.40 -9.88 -3.47
N ASP A 158 -22.82 -10.43 -2.42
CA ASP A 158 -23.37 -11.52 -1.62
C ASP A 158 -23.60 -11.08 -0.16
N PRO A 159 -24.86 -10.91 0.29
CA PRO A 159 -25.15 -10.53 1.66
C PRO A 159 -24.67 -11.55 2.71
N ALA A 160 -24.58 -12.84 2.35
CA ALA A 160 -24.07 -13.86 3.27
C ALA A 160 -22.56 -13.71 3.46
N ASP A 161 -21.84 -13.43 2.38
CA ASP A 161 -20.39 -13.15 2.44
C ASP A 161 -20.08 -11.87 3.24
N LEU A 162 -20.90 -10.82 3.09
CA LEU A 162 -20.79 -9.61 3.90
C LEU A 162 -20.98 -9.90 5.38
N ALA A 163 -21.97 -10.72 5.75
CA ALA A 163 -22.22 -11.09 7.14
C ALA A 163 -21.04 -11.88 7.75
N GLU A 164 -20.43 -12.80 6.97
CA GLU A 164 -19.22 -13.51 7.39
C GLU A 164 -18.03 -12.56 7.61
N VAL A 165 -17.81 -11.62 6.69
CA VAL A 165 -16.74 -10.63 6.82
C VAL A 165 -16.95 -9.74 8.03
N HIS A 166 -18.18 -9.31 8.31
CA HIS A 166 -18.50 -8.55 9.52
C HIS A 166 -18.22 -9.35 10.79
N ALA A 167 -18.56 -10.63 10.82
CA ALA A 167 -18.25 -11.49 11.96
C ALA A 167 -16.73 -11.66 12.16
N LEU A 168 -15.96 -11.77 11.08
CA LEU A 168 -14.50 -11.79 11.14
C LEU A 168 -13.94 -10.46 11.65
N GLN A 169 -14.48 -9.33 11.22
CA GLN A 169 -14.08 -8.02 11.74
C GLN A 169 -14.35 -7.92 13.23
N ASP A 170 -15.55 -8.35 13.71
CA ASP A 170 -15.93 -8.33 15.14
C ASP A 170 -15.02 -9.22 16.01
N ALA A 171 -14.45 -10.27 15.42
CA ALA A 171 -13.55 -11.18 16.12
C ALA A 171 -12.09 -10.70 16.17
N VAL A 172 -11.73 -9.60 15.47
CA VAL A 172 -10.44 -8.95 15.65
C VAL A 172 -10.41 -8.19 16.96
N THR A 173 -9.51 -8.55 17.84
CA THR A 173 -9.39 -7.91 19.16
C THR A 173 -7.98 -7.41 19.42
N ALA A 174 -7.86 -6.42 20.29
CA ALA A 174 -6.58 -5.92 20.78
C ALA A 174 -6.59 -5.89 22.31
N GLN A 175 -5.46 -6.26 22.91
CA GLN A 175 -5.24 -6.20 24.36
C GLN A 175 -3.97 -5.38 24.62
N GLN A 176 -4.10 -4.33 25.40
CA GLN A 176 -3.03 -3.48 25.88
C GLN A 176 -3.35 -3.11 27.35
N GLU A 177 -2.33 -3.07 28.21
CA GLU A 177 -2.53 -2.82 29.64
C GLU A 177 -3.23 -1.47 29.88
N ARG A 178 -2.84 -0.46 29.13
CA ARG A 178 -3.41 0.90 29.15
C ARG A 178 -3.49 1.44 27.73
N PRO A 179 -4.54 2.19 27.38
CA PRO A 179 -4.68 2.74 26.03
C PRO A 179 -3.64 3.84 25.71
N GLY A 180 -3.05 4.49 26.74
CA GLY A 180 -2.18 5.63 26.57
C GLY A 180 -2.90 6.92 26.20
N SER A 181 -2.24 7.79 25.45
CA SER A 181 -2.79 9.06 24.95
C SER A 181 -2.34 9.26 23.50
N PHE A 182 -3.17 9.96 22.72
CA PHE A 182 -2.81 10.34 21.35
C PHE A 182 -2.46 11.82 21.30
N ASP A 183 -1.18 12.08 21.28
CA ASP A 183 -0.56 13.40 21.37
C ASP A 183 0.41 13.57 20.20
N ILE A 184 -0.03 14.19 19.12
CA ILE A 184 0.79 14.45 17.94
C ILE A 184 1.09 15.95 17.80
N PRO A 185 2.21 16.34 17.17
CA PRO A 185 2.51 17.72 16.90
C PRO A 185 1.44 18.40 16.05
N GLN A 186 1.26 19.70 16.23
CA GLN A 186 0.46 20.48 15.31
C GLN A 186 1.29 20.78 14.06
N TRP A 187 0.96 20.13 12.96
CA TRP A 187 1.57 20.32 11.65
C TRP A 187 0.89 21.44 10.86
N ASP A 188 1.68 22.24 10.14
CA ASP A 188 1.11 23.25 9.23
C ASP A 188 0.60 22.57 7.95
N SER A 189 -0.72 22.50 7.81
CA SER A 189 -1.40 21.82 6.71
C SER A 189 -1.10 22.42 5.32
N ALA A 190 -0.82 23.73 5.24
CA ALA A 190 -0.53 24.39 3.98
C ALA A 190 0.83 23.93 3.41
N SER A 191 1.88 23.91 4.25
CA SER A 191 3.19 23.38 3.83
C SER A 191 3.15 21.87 3.59
N GLN A 192 2.40 21.10 4.39
CA GLN A 192 2.21 19.67 4.18
C GLN A 192 1.59 19.39 2.80
N GLN A 193 0.53 20.09 2.46
CA GLN A 193 -0.13 19.98 1.16
C GLN A 193 0.82 20.33 0.01
N LYS A 194 1.60 21.40 0.14
CA LYS A 194 2.58 21.81 -0.87
C LYS A 194 3.65 20.75 -1.11
N VAL A 195 4.18 20.12 -0.05
CA VAL A 195 5.17 19.03 -0.17
C VAL A 195 4.51 17.82 -0.83
N ARG A 196 3.29 17.44 -0.42
CA ARG A 196 2.55 16.33 -1.02
C ARG A 196 2.34 16.52 -2.52
N GLU A 197 1.92 17.71 -2.96
CA GLU A 197 1.73 18.02 -4.39
C GLU A 197 3.02 17.83 -5.19
N GLY A 198 4.16 18.31 -4.69
CA GLY A 198 5.46 18.09 -5.33
C GLY A 198 5.83 16.61 -5.43
N LEU A 199 5.61 15.84 -4.36
CA LEU A 199 5.88 14.40 -4.34
C LEU A 199 4.95 13.60 -5.26
N LEU A 200 3.68 14.01 -5.40
CA LEU A 200 2.75 13.39 -6.34
C LEU A 200 3.16 13.59 -7.81
N GLN A 201 3.76 14.72 -8.15
CA GLN A 201 4.34 14.92 -9.49
C GLN A 201 5.52 13.97 -9.73
N LEU A 202 6.39 13.78 -8.74
CA LEU A 202 7.48 12.80 -8.83
C LEU A 202 6.95 11.36 -8.90
N ALA A 203 5.91 11.02 -8.14
CA ALA A 203 5.28 9.70 -8.17
C ALA A 203 4.80 9.30 -9.57
N ALA A 204 4.31 10.25 -10.37
CA ALA A 204 3.87 10.02 -11.74
C ALA A 204 5.02 9.60 -12.69
N THR A 205 6.28 9.81 -12.32
CA THR A 205 7.47 9.43 -13.10
C THR A 205 8.02 8.06 -12.73
N LEU A 206 7.56 7.46 -11.62
CA LEU A 206 8.04 6.15 -11.19
C LEU A 206 7.41 5.04 -12.05
N PRO A 207 8.22 4.10 -12.56
CA PRO A 207 7.72 3.01 -13.40
C PRO A 207 6.97 1.94 -12.61
N ASP A 208 7.27 1.82 -11.32
CA ASP A 208 6.74 0.78 -10.43
C ASP A 208 6.79 1.22 -8.96
N THR A 209 6.33 0.35 -8.06
CA THR A 209 6.35 0.56 -6.61
C THR A 209 7.44 -0.26 -5.90
N LYS A 210 8.47 -0.73 -6.61
CA LYS A 210 9.57 -1.50 -6.02
C LYS A 210 10.29 -0.70 -4.94
N ALA A 211 10.64 -1.37 -3.84
CA ALA A 211 11.34 -0.80 -2.70
C ALA A 211 10.67 0.48 -2.12
N THR A 212 9.35 0.66 -2.33
CA THR A 212 8.60 1.82 -1.82
C THR A 212 8.11 1.57 -0.39
N PHE A 213 7.65 0.34 -0.11
CA PHE A 213 7.07 -0.06 1.17
C PHE A 213 7.81 -1.27 1.75
N GLY A 214 7.92 -1.33 3.07
CA GLY A 214 8.61 -2.41 3.78
C GLY A 214 9.28 -1.94 5.07
N THR A 215 10.28 -2.70 5.50
CA THR A 215 11.15 -2.28 6.61
C THR A 215 12.12 -1.19 6.12
N ARG A 216 12.78 -0.49 7.05
CA ARG A 216 13.80 0.51 6.72
C ARG A 216 14.89 -0.06 5.78
N ASP A 217 15.29 -1.31 6.00
CA ASP A 217 16.37 -1.95 5.23
C ASP A 217 15.94 -2.41 3.83
N THR A 218 14.63 -2.51 3.58
CA THR A 218 14.08 -2.98 2.30
C THR A 218 13.50 -1.87 1.44
N THR A 219 13.49 -0.63 1.93
CA THR A 219 12.96 0.52 1.20
C THR A 219 14.07 1.43 0.68
N ASP A 220 13.87 2.00 -0.50
CA ASP A 220 14.68 3.12 -0.99
C ASP A 220 14.16 4.42 -0.37
N PRO A 221 15.01 5.27 0.24
CA PRO A 221 14.55 6.47 0.96
C PRO A 221 13.77 7.46 0.08
N VAL A 222 14.14 7.60 -1.19
CA VAL A 222 13.46 8.50 -2.13
C VAL A 222 12.11 7.93 -2.52
N ARG A 223 12.06 6.62 -2.85
CA ARG A 223 10.80 5.92 -3.17
C ARG A 223 9.86 5.87 -1.97
N HIS A 224 10.40 5.68 -0.78
CA HIS A 224 9.65 5.70 0.48
C HIS A 224 8.98 7.06 0.72
N LEU A 225 9.72 8.17 0.57
CA LEU A 225 9.18 9.52 0.69
C LEU A 225 8.07 9.79 -0.34
N ILE A 226 8.30 9.43 -1.61
CA ILE A 226 7.32 9.58 -2.70
C ILE A 226 6.09 8.69 -2.44
N GLY A 227 6.31 7.45 -2.01
CA GLY A 227 5.26 6.48 -1.71
C GLY A 227 4.37 6.90 -0.56
N THR A 228 4.94 7.56 0.44
CA THR A 228 4.17 8.12 1.56
C THR A 228 3.13 9.12 1.08
N ALA A 229 3.47 9.97 0.10
CA ALA A 229 2.51 10.92 -0.47
C ALA A 229 1.48 10.26 -1.40
N SER A 230 1.89 9.27 -2.18
CA SER A 230 1.08 8.72 -3.29
C SER A 230 0.26 7.49 -2.95
N ALA A 231 0.64 6.75 -1.90
CA ALA A 231 0.02 5.47 -1.54
C ALA A 231 0.28 5.10 -0.07
N TRP A 232 -0.02 6.02 0.85
CA TRP A 232 0.14 5.77 2.28
C TRP A 232 -0.56 4.46 2.70
N GLY A 233 0.10 3.65 3.54
CA GLY A 233 -0.39 2.33 3.94
C GLY A 233 -0.23 1.24 2.88
N GLY A 234 0.59 1.46 1.84
CA GLY A 234 0.94 0.46 0.85
C GLY A 234 1.63 -0.77 1.47
N ASN A 235 1.48 -1.93 0.82
CA ASN A 235 2.09 -3.18 1.28
C ASN A 235 3.50 -3.34 0.70
N PRO A 236 4.41 -4.03 1.41
CA PRO A 236 5.66 -4.54 0.82
C PRO A 236 5.38 -5.42 -0.40
N GLU A 237 6.31 -5.46 -1.37
CA GLU A 237 6.12 -6.21 -2.63
C GLU A 237 5.74 -7.67 -2.44
N LYS A 238 6.36 -8.34 -1.46
CA LYS A 238 6.05 -9.75 -1.13
C LYS A 238 4.60 -9.95 -0.66
N ASP A 239 3.96 -8.88 -0.16
CA ASP A 239 2.61 -8.90 0.40
C ASP A 239 1.56 -8.40 -0.59
N ALA A 240 1.91 -7.41 -1.44
CA ALA A 240 1.08 -7.01 -2.58
C ALA A 240 1.89 -6.30 -3.68
N LEU A 241 1.65 -6.69 -4.91
CA LEU A 241 2.13 -6.01 -6.12
C LEU A 241 1.00 -5.23 -6.77
N TYR A 242 1.35 -4.07 -7.32
CA TYR A 242 0.43 -3.16 -7.99
C TYR A 242 0.92 -2.86 -9.40
N LEU A 243 0.19 -3.33 -10.41
CA LEU A 243 0.50 -3.11 -11.82
C LEU A 243 -0.47 -2.08 -12.40
N ASN A 244 0.04 -0.90 -12.71
CA ASN A 244 -0.74 0.17 -13.34
C ASN A 244 -0.65 0.00 -14.86
N VAL A 245 -1.80 -0.12 -15.54
CA VAL A 245 -1.86 -0.27 -16.99
C VAL A 245 -2.69 0.84 -17.61
N ASN A 246 -2.08 1.53 -18.57
CA ASN A 246 -2.75 2.54 -19.39
C ASN A 246 -2.87 1.98 -20.81
N PRO A 247 -4.05 1.55 -21.25
CA PRO A 247 -4.25 1.01 -22.60
C PRO A 247 -3.91 2.05 -23.68
N ALA A 248 -3.33 1.59 -24.79
CA ALA A 248 -2.90 2.47 -25.89
C ALA A 248 -4.07 3.29 -26.50
N LYS A 249 -5.27 2.69 -26.56
CA LYS A 249 -6.51 3.36 -26.95
C LYS A 249 -7.46 3.40 -25.76
N ASN A 250 -7.30 4.38 -24.90
CA ASN A 250 -8.19 4.57 -23.75
C ASN A 250 -9.29 5.63 -24.02
N ASP A 251 -9.87 5.57 -25.21
CA ASP A 251 -10.89 6.48 -25.72
C ASP A 251 -12.28 6.32 -25.04
N GLY A 252 -12.46 5.27 -24.23
CA GLY A 252 -13.72 4.96 -23.54
C GLY A 252 -14.73 4.20 -24.41
N THR A 253 -14.40 3.88 -25.65
CA THR A 253 -15.27 3.17 -26.63
C THR A 253 -14.66 1.89 -27.17
N THR A 254 -13.34 1.85 -27.38
CA THR A 254 -12.63 0.66 -27.81
C THR A 254 -12.73 -0.42 -26.74
N VAL A 255 -13.30 -1.57 -27.10
CA VAL A 255 -13.46 -2.73 -26.22
C VAL A 255 -12.13 -3.44 -26.07
N TYR A 256 -11.76 -3.79 -24.83
CA TYR A 256 -10.60 -4.61 -24.54
C TYR A 256 -10.98 -5.89 -23.85
N ARG A 257 -10.15 -6.93 -24.00
CA ARG A 257 -10.25 -8.19 -23.25
C ARG A 257 -8.92 -8.58 -22.66
N LEU A 258 -9.00 -9.13 -21.46
CA LEU A 258 -7.89 -9.72 -20.72
C LEU A 258 -8.34 -11.12 -20.33
N THR A 259 -7.54 -12.13 -20.68
CA THR A 259 -7.80 -13.51 -20.26
C THR A 259 -6.62 -14.00 -19.42
N VAL A 260 -6.91 -14.47 -18.23
CA VAL A 260 -5.93 -15.00 -17.30
C VAL A 260 -6.34 -16.38 -16.81
N GLY A 261 -5.40 -17.31 -16.80
CA GLY A 261 -5.56 -18.63 -16.23
C GLY A 261 -5.36 -18.64 -14.72
N GLN A 262 -4.63 -19.62 -14.23
CA GLN A 262 -4.24 -19.66 -12.82
C GLN A 262 -3.21 -18.57 -12.54
N VAL A 263 -3.54 -17.65 -11.63
CA VAL A 263 -2.62 -16.61 -11.15
C VAL A 263 -1.85 -17.17 -9.94
N PRO A 264 -0.50 -17.16 -9.95
CA PRO A 264 0.29 -17.74 -8.88
C PRO A 264 0.42 -16.78 -7.69
N VAL A 265 -0.65 -16.68 -6.91
CA VAL A 265 -0.74 -15.92 -5.65
C VAL A 265 -1.27 -16.80 -4.54
N ASP A 266 -0.77 -16.62 -3.33
CA ASP A 266 -1.27 -17.30 -2.12
C ASP A 266 -2.42 -16.52 -1.46
N GLY A 267 -2.63 -15.27 -1.87
CA GLY A 267 -3.73 -14.42 -1.45
C GLY A 267 -4.84 -14.39 -2.49
N PHE A 268 -5.00 -13.26 -3.13
CA PHE A 268 -5.97 -13.06 -4.23
C PHE A 268 -5.41 -12.11 -5.28
N TRP A 269 -6.04 -12.09 -6.44
CA TRP A 269 -5.77 -11.08 -7.47
C TRP A 269 -7.03 -10.28 -7.76
N SER A 270 -6.85 -9.04 -8.23
CA SER A 270 -7.96 -8.21 -8.71
C SER A 270 -7.56 -7.35 -9.90
N VAL A 271 -8.56 -6.96 -10.68
CA VAL A 271 -8.48 -5.98 -11.77
C VAL A 271 -9.51 -4.91 -11.51
N THR A 272 -9.06 -3.67 -11.35
CA THR A 272 -9.90 -2.53 -10.97
C THR A 272 -9.76 -1.42 -12.00
N VAL A 273 -10.88 -0.89 -12.52
CA VAL A 273 -10.91 0.21 -13.49
C VAL A 273 -11.08 1.55 -12.83
N TYR A 274 -10.34 2.54 -13.35
CA TYR A 274 -10.41 3.94 -12.94
C TYR A 274 -10.54 4.87 -14.14
N ASN A 275 -11.05 6.07 -13.91
CA ASN A 275 -11.05 7.15 -14.89
C ASN A 275 -9.65 7.74 -15.06
N LYS A 276 -9.49 8.74 -15.94
CA LYS A 276 -8.22 9.42 -16.23
C LYS A 276 -7.50 10.00 -15.00
N ASN A 277 -8.24 10.30 -13.94
CA ASN A 277 -7.72 10.89 -12.70
C ASN A 277 -7.47 9.84 -11.60
N GLY A 278 -7.70 8.54 -11.89
CA GLY A 278 -7.51 7.45 -10.92
C GLY A 278 -8.68 7.25 -9.95
N TYR A 279 -9.87 7.77 -10.25
CA TYR A 279 -11.08 7.62 -9.44
C TYR A 279 -12.10 6.72 -10.11
N PHE A 280 -13.00 6.15 -9.33
CA PHE A 280 -14.17 5.44 -9.85
C PHE A 280 -15.16 6.41 -10.50
N THR A 281 -15.75 5.99 -11.59
CA THR A 281 -16.89 6.68 -12.21
C THR A 281 -18.15 5.85 -11.99
N PRO A 282 -19.20 6.37 -11.31
CA PRO A 282 -20.45 5.66 -11.14
C PRO A 282 -20.99 5.13 -12.48
N ASN A 283 -21.47 3.89 -12.49
CA ASN A 283 -22.05 3.25 -13.67
C ASN A 283 -23.25 2.39 -13.31
N SER A 284 -24.15 2.16 -14.28
CA SER A 284 -25.42 1.45 -14.08
C SER A 284 -25.26 -0.02 -13.68
N ARG A 285 -24.08 -0.61 -13.88
CA ARG A 285 -23.78 -1.99 -13.51
C ARG A 285 -23.21 -2.14 -12.11
N ASN A 286 -22.86 -1.03 -11.45
CA ASN A 286 -22.13 -1.00 -10.19
C ASN A 286 -20.85 -1.86 -10.21
N ALA A 287 -20.20 -1.93 -11.39
CA ALA A 287 -19.04 -2.79 -11.64
C ALA A 287 -17.76 -1.93 -11.77
N TYR A 288 -16.82 -2.13 -10.88
CA TYR A 288 -15.58 -1.34 -10.76
C TYR A 288 -14.34 -2.21 -10.62
N SER A 289 -14.49 -3.38 -10.00
CA SER A 289 -13.43 -4.33 -9.74
C SER A 289 -13.93 -5.75 -9.94
N LEU A 290 -13.04 -6.63 -10.37
CA LEU A 290 -13.21 -8.06 -10.42
C LEU A 290 -12.01 -8.74 -9.78
N ASN A 291 -12.24 -9.78 -9.01
CA ASN A 291 -11.22 -10.58 -8.38
C ASN A 291 -11.54 -12.08 -8.48
N ASN A 292 -10.67 -12.94 -7.95
CA ASN A 292 -10.81 -14.38 -8.06
C ASN A 292 -12.07 -14.98 -7.41
N ILE A 293 -12.78 -14.22 -6.53
CA ILE A 293 -14.06 -14.69 -5.93
C ILE A 293 -15.29 -14.04 -6.56
N THR A 294 -15.16 -12.88 -7.21
CA THR A 294 -16.28 -12.18 -7.85
C THR A 294 -16.38 -12.44 -9.35
N ALA A 295 -15.28 -12.79 -10.00
CA ALA A 295 -15.25 -13.09 -11.41
C ALA A 295 -15.78 -14.51 -11.71
N ARG A 296 -16.57 -14.65 -12.77
CA ARG A 296 -16.98 -15.95 -13.29
C ARG A 296 -15.86 -16.57 -14.11
N ARG A 297 -15.53 -17.83 -13.84
CA ARG A 297 -14.56 -18.59 -14.60
C ARG A 297 -15.19 -19.21 -15.84
N GLY A 298 -14.42 -19.28 -16.93
CA GLY A 298 -14.77 -20.02 -18.13
C GLY A 298 -14.71 -21.54 -17.91
N ALA A 299 -15.18 -22.31 -18.89
CA ALA A 299 -15.19 -23.78 -18.83
C ALA A 299 -13.77 -24.38 -18.71
N GLY A 300 -12.76 -23.67 -19.19
CA GLY A 300 -11.34 -24.06 -19.08
C GLY A 300 -10.66 -23.65 -17.76
N GLY A 301 -11.41 -23.00 -16.84
CA GLY A 301 -10.88 -22.53 -15.57
C GLY A 301 -10.20 -21.15 -15.65
N ASP A 302 -10.10 -20.57 -16.84
CA ASP A 302 -9.62 -19.20 -17.09
C ASP A 302 -10.66 -18.16 -16.71
N THR A 303 -10.23 -16.92 -16.57
CA THR A 303 -11.09 -15.75 -16.35
C THR A 303 -10.85 -14.74 -17.45
N THR A 304 -11.90 -14.42 -18.20
CA THR A 304 -11.88 -13.34 -19.19
C THR A 304 -12.58 -12.13 -18.61
N VAL A 305 -11.88 -11.00 -18.52
CA VAL A 305 -12.40 -9.68 -18.15
C VAL A 305 -12.56 -8.86 -19.41
N GLN A 306 -13.73 -8.27 -19.62
CA GLN A 306 -13.98 -7.33 -20.71
C GLN A 306 -14.05 -5.90 -20.16
N PHE A 307 -13.41 -4.99 -20.86
CA PHE A 307 -13.44 -3.55 -20.57
C PHE A 307 -14.20 -2.83 -21.69
N GLY A 308 -15.28 -2.17 -21.33
CA GLY A 308 -16.17 -1.50 -22.29
C GLY A 308 -17.10 -2.44 -23.06
N GLY A 309 -18.04 -1.88 -23.82
CA GLY A 309 -19.02 -2.65 -24.58
C GLY A 309 -19.89 -3.58 -23.72
N CYS A 310 -20.16 -3.21 -22.48
CA CYS A 310 -20.89 -4.02 -21.53
C CYS A 310 -22.37 -4.08 -21.88
N THR A 311 -22.88 -5.29 -22.11
CA THR A 311 -24.32 -5.61 -22.26
C THR A 311 -24.75 -6.52 -21.13
N ASP A 312 -26.05 -6.74 -20.93
CA ASP A 312 -26.54 -7.63 -19.86
C ASP A 312 -26.07 -9.08 -20.04
N ALA A 313 -25.78 -9.49 -21.26
CA ALA A 313 -25.22 -10.81 -21.58
C ALA A 313 -23.70 -10.88 -21.35
N THR A 314 -23.01 -9.74 -21.17
CA THR A 314 -21.54 -9.72 -21.03
C THR A 314 -21.12 -10.02 -19.61
N VAL A 315 -20.49 -11.17 -19.43
CA VAL A 315 -19.93 -11.62 -18.14
C VAL A 315 -18.60 -10.92 -17.86
N ASN A 316 -18.31 -10.66 -16.59
CA ASN A 316 -17.06 -10.04 -16.14
C ASN A 316 -16.74 -8.73 -16.89
N CYS A 317 -17.74 -7.86 -17.07
CA CYS A 317 -17.57 -6.61 -17.79
C CYS A 317 -17.39 -5.42 -16.86
N LEU A 318 -16.36 -4.65 -17.11
CA LEU A 318 -16.05 -3.40 -16.42
C LEU A 318 -16.29 -2.22 -17.38
N PRO A 319 -17.26 -1.33 -17.12
CA PRO A 319 -17.48 -0.13 -17.92
C PRO A 319 -16.27 0.79 -17.89
N ILE A 320 -15.97 1.44 -19.02
CA ILE A 320 -14.83 2.34 -19.20
C ILE A 320 -15.30 3.74 -19.60
N THR A 321 -14.45 4.73 -19.37
CA THR A 321 -14.66 6.14 -19.73
C THR A 321 -13.44 6.68 -20.48
N PRO A 322 -13.56 7.80 -21.25
CA PRO A 322 -12.37 8.38 -21.88
C PRO A 322 -11.21 8.63 -20.91
N GLY A 323 -10.03 8.21 -21.29
CA GLY A 323 -8.83 8.27 -20.46
C GLY A 323 -8.72 7.19 -19.37
N TRP A 324 -9.54 6.15 -19.42
CA TRP A 324 -9.52 5.07 -18.44
C TRP A 324 -8.17 4.38 -18.34
N ASN A 325 -7.91 3.85 -17.17
CA ASN A 325 -6.78 2.98 -16.86
C ASN A 325 -7.25 1.88 -15.90
N TYR A 326 -6.43 0.87 -15.71
CA TYR A 326 -6.74 -0.15 -14.72
C TYR A 326 -5.51 -0.53 -13.90
N MET A 327 -5.79 -1.04 -12.71
CA MET A 327 -4.76 -1.59 -11.82
C MET A 327 -5.02 -3.06 -11.59
N VAL A 328 -3.97 -3.87 -11.73
CA VAL A 328 -3.96 -5.25 -11.23
C VAL A 328 -3.31 -5.24 -9.85
N ARG A 329 -3.95 -5.94 -8.91
CA ARG A 329 -3.39 -6.20 -7.57
C ARG A 329 -3.14 -7.68 -7.42
N LEU A 330 -1.95 -8.04 -6.95
CA LEU A 330 -1.53 -9.42 -6.72
C LEU A 330 -1.11 -9.54 -5.26
N TYR A 331 -2.00 -10.08 -4.42
CA TYR A 331 -1.73 -10.23 -2.98
C TYR A 331 -1.03 -11.56 -2.70
N ARG A 332 0.08 -11.50 -1.94
CA ARG A 332 0.96 -12.63 -1.66
C ARG A 332 1.42 -13.33 -2.95
N ALA A 333 2.02 -12.53 -3.83
CA ALA A 333 2.56 -13.03 -5.09
C ALA A 333 3.63 -14.12 -4.82
N GLN A 334 3.53 -15.23 -5.55
CA GLN A 334 4.52 -16.29 -5.48
C GLN A 334 5.84 -15.88 -6.15
N PRO A 335 6.98 -16.55 -5.84
CA PRO A 335 8.29 -16.16 -6.33
C PRO A 335 8.37 -15.94 -7.84
N GLN A 336 7.68 -16.74 -8.65
CA GLN A 336 7.70 -16.60 -10.11
C GLN A 336 7.11 -15.27 -10.63
N ILE A 337 6.27 -14.60 -9.85
CA ILE A 337 5.79 -13.24 -10.17
C ILE A 337 6.86 -12.23 -9.73
N LEU A 338 7.40 -12.39 -8.52
CA LEU A 338 8.36 -11.45 -7.93
C LEU A 338 9.67 -11.38 -8.73
N ASP A 339 10.10 -12.50 -9.31
CA ASP A 339 11.30 -12.60 -10.14
C ASP A 339 11.06 -12.36 -11.64
N GLY A 340 9.79 -12.11 -12.03
CA GLY A 340 9.40 -11.80 -13.41
C GLY A 340 9.29 -13.01 -14.35
N GLN A 341 9.38 -14.25 -13.86
CA GLN A 341 9.21 -15.46 -14.68
C GLN A 341 7.75 -15.61 -15.14
N TRP A 342 6.80 -15.13 -14.34
CA TRP A 342 5.40 -15.07 -14.69
C TRP A 342 4.91 -13.63 -14.67
N VAL A 343 4.27 -13.20 -15.78
CA VAL A 343 3.77 -11.85 -15.95
C VAL A 343 2.25 -11.90 -16.10
N PHE A 344 1.54 -11.04 -15.36
CA PHE A 344 0.09 -10.90 -15.51
C PHE A 344 -0.22 -10.35 -16.91
N PRO A 345 -1.13 -11.00 -17.68
CA PRO A 345 -1.42 -10.57 -19.05
C PRO A 345 -2.07 -9.18 -19.11
N GLU A 346 -1.75 -8.42 -20.13
CA GLU A 346 -2.37 -7.13 -20.40
C GLU A 346 -3.62 -7.27 -21.28
N ALA A 347 -4.58 -6.38 -21.07
CA ALA A 347 -5.77 -6.28 -21.89
C ALA A 347 -5.41 -5.91 -23.35
N GLN A 348 -6.00 -6.62 -24.31
CA GLN A 348 -5.83 -6.40 -25.75
C GLN A 348 -7.11 -5.86 -26.36
N PRO A 349 -7.03 -4.94 -27.35
CA PRO A 349 -8.20 -4.45 -28.04
C PRO A 349 -8.89 -5.61 -28.80
N VAL A 350 -10.22 -5.61 -28.76
CA VAL A 350 -11.03 -6.55 -29.55
C VAL A 350 -11.23 -5.94 -30.93
N ALA A 351 -10.87 -6.71 -31.97
CA ALA A 351 -11.02 -6.30 -33.37
C ALA A 351 -12.48 -6.13 -33.77
#